data_b17f95a967462727f13a3f1ce2987ba2
#
_entry.id   b17f95a967462727f13a3f1ce2987ba2
#
_cell.length_a   1.000
_cell.length_b   1.000
_cell.length_c   1.000
_cell.angle_alpha   90.00
_cell.angle_beta   90.00
_cell.angle_gamma   90.00
#
_symmetry.space_group_name_H-M   'P 1'
#
loop_
_entity.id
_entity.type
_entity.pdbx_description
1 polymer ?
#
loop_
_entity_poly.entity_id
_entity_poly.type
_entity_poly.pdbx_seq_one_letter_code
_entity_poly.pdbx_strand_id
1 'polypeptide(L)'
;GNNASGNRSDLTIFKIAKNSLFDNPKIETISFSYPEQTDFSKQKSNTTNFDCEAFIATENELILFTKQWKNNQSAVYRLPKTPGKYSAEYITTLKVNGLITGATFVEGKNLIALCGHTKKLNPFMYLIYDLKNINFENINQRKIKLKLPFHQIEAISSTNGIDFYISNERFSRKIIGTISQQ
;
A
#
# COMPACT_ATOMS: atom_id res chain seq x y z
N GLY A 1 -1.26 -3.74 -7.79
CA GLY A 1 -1.19 -5.09 -7.95
C GLY A 1 0.03 -5.81 -7.42
N ASN A 2 -0.21 -7.02 -6.96
CA ASN A 2 0.83 -7.89 -6.43
C ASN A 2 1.91 -8.16 -7.48
N ASN A 3 3.14 -7.76 -7.20
CA ASN A 3 4.31 -7.96 -8.03
C ASN A 3 5.51 -8.45 -7.19
N ALA A 4 5.23 -9.31 -6.21
CA ALA A 4 6.21 -9.78 -5.23
C ALA A 4 7.45 -10.48 -5.86
N SER A 5 7.32 -11.03 -7.07
CA SER A 5 8.43 -11.63 -7.83
C SER A 5 9.05 -10.69 -8.86
N GLY A 6 8.59 -9.45 -8.98
CA GLY A 6 9.16 -8.42 -9.84
C GLY A 6 9.02 -8.65 -11.35
N ASN A 7 8.20 -9.60 -11.79
CA ASN A 7 8.13 -10.01 -13.20
C ASN A 7 6.86 -9.56 -13.94
N ARG A 8 6.00 -8.76 -13.30
CA ARG A 8 4.77 -8.27 -13.92
C ARG A 8 5.01 -6.99 -14.72
N SER A 9 4.55 -7.01 -15.97
CA SER A 9 4.49 -5.85 -16.88
C SER A 9 3.05 -5.39 -17.17
N ASP A 10 2.06 -6.05 -16.54
CA ASP A 10 0.62 -5.87 -16.75
C ASP A 10 -0.08 -5.21 -15.55
N LEU A 11 0.63 -4.32 -14.86
CA LEU A 11 0.10 -3.64 -13.69
C LEU A 11 -1.10 -2.77 -14.08
N THR A 12 -2.23 -2.99 -13.39
CA THR A 12 -3.51 -2.36 -13.76
C THR A 12 -4.34 -2.04 -12.53
N ILE A 13 -4.96 -0.88 -12.54
CA ILE A 13 -6.00 -0.47 -11.59
C ILE A 13 -7.33 -0.46 -12.34
N PHE A 14 -8.34 -1.11 -11.77
CA PHE A 14 -9.70 -1.11 -12.27
C PHE A 14 -10.51 -0.02 -11.59
N LYS A 15 -11.22 0.77 -12.39
CA LYS A 15 -12.10 1.83 -11.92
C LYS A 15 -13.52 1.54 -12.35
N ILE A 16 -14.45 1.58 -11.41
CA ILE A 16 -15.87 1.32 -11.63
C ILE A 16 -16.66 2.47 -11.00
N ALA A 17 -17.64 2.99 -11.72
CA ALA A 17 -18.54 3.99 -11.16
C ALA A 17 -19.39 3.36 -10.04
N LYS A 18 -19.41 3.96 -8.86
CA LYS A 18 -20.10 3.43 -7.67
C LYS A 18 -21.60 3.18 -7.90
N ASN A 19 -22.26 4.05 -8.64
CA ASN A 19 -23.68 3.93 -8.97
C ASN A 19 -24.00 2.81 -9.96
N SER A 20 -23.00 2.26 -10.66
CA SER A 20 -23.18 1.15 -11.63
C SER A 20 -22.76 -0.21 -11.08
N LEU A 21 -22.32 -0.32 -9.82
CA LEU A 21 -21.77 -1.55 -9.25
C LEU A 21 -22.72 -2.76 -9.34
N PHE A 22 -24.02 -2.53 -9.23
CA PHE A 22 -25.03 -3.58 -9.19
C PHE A 22 -25.87 -3.68 -10.49
N ASP A 23 -25.56 -2.84 -11.48
CA ASP A 23 -26.28 -2.78 -12.74
C ASP A 23 -25.31 -2.67 -13.92
N ASN A 24 -24.79 -3.81 -14.36
CA ASN A 24 -23.90 -3.95 -15.52
C ASN A 24 -22.71 -2.94 -15.50
N PRO A 25 -21.76 -3.09 -14.57
CA PRO A 25 -20.71 -2.10 -14.34
C PRO A 25 -19.77 -1.97 -15.53
N LYS A 26 -19.59 -0.74 -16.02
CA LYS A 26 -18.54 -0.43 -16.98
C LYS A 26 -17.20 -0.33 -16.25
N ILE A 27 -16.28 -1.24 -16.60
CA ILE A 27 -14.94 -1.27 -16.02
C ILE A 27 -14.00 -0.43 -16.89
N GLU A 28 -13.42 0.59 -16.31
CA GLU A 28 -12.34 1.39 -16.89
C GLU A 28 -11.00 0.91 -16.36
N THR A 29 -9.96 0.95 -17.18
CA THR A 29 -8.62 0.45 -16.83
C THR A 29 -7.57 1.54 -16.88
N ILE A 30 -6.73 1.56 -15.84
CA ILE A 30 -5.54 2.41 -15.76
C ILE A 30 -4.35 1.45 -15.68
N SER A 31 -3.69 1.23 -16.80
CA SER A 31 -2.49 0.39 -16.87
C SER A 31 -1.25 1.24 -16.65
N PHE A 32 -0.27 0.69 -15.94
CA PHE A 32 0.92 1.47 -15.64
C PHE A 32 2.19 0.61 -15.52
N SER A 33 3.33 1.27 -15.58
CA SER A 33 4.65 0.71 -15.31
C SER A 33 5.44 1.64 -14.40
N TYR A 34 6.42 1.10 -13.71
CA TYR A 34 7.41 1.90 -12.97
C TYR A 34 8.60 2.18 -13.90
N PRO A 35 9.00 3.45 -14.11
CA PRO A 35 10.09 3.78 -15.03
C PRO A 35 11.43 3.16 -14.61
N GLU A 36 11.63 2.94 -13.30
CA GLU A 36 12.85 2.35 -12.76
C GLU A 36 12.87 0.80 -12.81
N GLN A 37 11.74 0.16 -13.12
CA GLN A 37 11.70 -1.30 -13.28
C GLN A 37 12.13 -1.68 -14.70
N THR A 38 13.39 -2.01 -14.88
CA THR A 38 13.98 -2.39 -16.17
C THR A 38 14.16 -3.90 -16.32
N ASP A 39 14.22 -4.64 -15.21
CA ASP A 39 14.34 -6.10 -15.19
C ASP A 39 12.98 -6.73 -14.80
N PHE A 40 12.41 -7.51 -15.71
CA PHE A 40 11.17 -8.25 -15.55
C PHE A 40 11.42 -9.78 -15.43
N SER A 41 12.65 -10.22 -15.24
CA SER A 41 12.94 -11.60 -14.94
C SER A 41 12.32 -12.00 -13.62
N LYS A 42 11.74 -13.21 -13.56
CA LYS A 42 11.11 -13.72 -12.34
C LYS A 42 12.16 -13.92 -11.25
N GLN A 43 12.07 -13.13 -10.20
CA GLN A 43 12.92 -13.21 -9.02
C GLN A 43 12.27 -14.10 -7.94
N LYS A 44 13.03 -14.39 -6.88
CA LYS A 44 12.48 -14.98 -5.67
C LYS A 44 11.37 -14.08 -5.13
N SER A 45 10.26 -14.67 -4.71
CA SER A 45 9.16 -13.90 -4.11
C SER A 45 9.64 -13.05 -2.92
N ASN A 46 9.04 -11.89 -2.77
CA ASN A 46 9.33 -10.94 -1.67
C ASN A 46 10.76 -10.37 -1.70
N THR A 47 11.29 -10.16 -2.91
CA THR A 47 12.62 -9.53 -3.10
C THR A 47 12.61 -8.33 -4.06
N THR A 48 11.46 -7.92 -4.55
CA THR A 48 11.30 -6.73 -5.41
C THR A 48 11.08 -5.45 -4.59
N ASN A 49 11.28 -4.29 -5.21
CA ASN A 49 10.86 -2.98 -4.70
C ASN A 49 9.64 -2.43 -5.45
N PHE A 50 9.10 -3.18 -6.42
CA PHE A 50 8.00 -2.77 -7.30
C PHE A 50 6.69 -3.51 -7.01
N ASP A 51 6.54 -4.05 -5.81
CA ASP A 51 5.29 -4.56 -5.29
C ASP A 51 4.43 -3.40 -4.76
N CYS A 52 3.12 -3.40 -5.01
CA CYS A 52 2.24 -2.33 -4.58
C CYS A 52 0.89 -2.90 -4.13
N GLU A 53 0.58 -2.73 -2.86
CA GLU A 53 -0.67 -3.18 -2.25
C GLU A 53 -1.51 -2.02 -1.71
N ALA A 54 -0.97 -0.80 -1.70
CA ALA A 54 -1.61 0.37 -1.13
C ALA A 54 -1.65 1.53 -2.11
N PHE A 55 -2.82 2.15 -2.25
CA PHE A 55 -2.97 3.42 -2.95
C PHE A 55 -4.13 4.23 -2.36
N ILE A 56 -4.11 5.53 -2.59
CA ILE A 56 -5.24 6.43 -2.34
C ILE A 56 -5.69 7.08 -3.64
N ALA A 57 -6.94 7.47 -3.69
CA ALA A 57 -7.50 8.26 -4.78
C ALA A 57 -7.82 9.67 -4.28
N THR A 58 -7.36 10.67 -5.00
CA THR A 58 -7.75 12.07 -4.86
C THR A 58 -8.82 12.43 -5.91
N GLU A 59 -9.12 13.69 -6.08
CA GLU A 59 -10.04 14.13 -7.13
C GLU A 59 -9.57 13.68 -8.52
N ASN A 60 -8.30 13.93 -8.86
CA ASN A 60 -7.77 13.76 -10.23
C ASN A 60 -6.66 12.71 -10.35
N GLU A 61 -6.10 12.22 -9.25
CA GLU A 61 -4.89 11.41 -9.21
C GLU A 61 -5.05 10.18 -8.31
N LEU A 62 -4.19 9.21 -8.56
CA LEU A 62 -3.94 8.07 -7.70
C LEU A 62 -2.52 8.18 -7.16
N ILE A 63 -2.36 8.04 -5.86
CA ILE A 63 -1.05 8.02 -5.19
C ILE A 63 -0.79 6.61 -4.71
N LEU A 64 0.24 5.98 -5.24
CA LEU A 64 0.61 4.60 -4.96
C LEU A 64 1.74 4.55 -3.94
N PHE A 65 1.70 3.56 -3.07
CA PHE A 65 2.72 3.30 -2.05
C PHE A 65 3.26 1.89 -2.25
N THR A 66 4.53 1.78 -2.66
CA THR A 66 5.13 0.46 -2.91
C THR A 66 5.51 -0.26 -1.63
N LYS A 67 5.51 -1.58 -1.70
CA LYS A 67 5.98 -2.49 -0.67
C LYS A 67 7.41 -2.90 -1.03
N GLN A 68 8.39 -2.10 -0.62
CA GLN A 68 9.79 -2.35 -0.98
C GLN A 68 10.41 -3.43 -0.10
N TRP A 69 10.37 -4.66 -0.58
CA TRP A 69 10.88 -5.83 0.13
C TRP A 69 12.39 -5.78 0.41
N LYS A 70 13.19 -5.20 -0.50
CA LYS A 70 14.64 -5.06 -0.32
C LYS A 70 14.97 -4.02 0.74
N ASN A 71 14.35 -2.86 0.65
CA ASN A 71 14.77 -1.66 1.38
C ASN A 71 13.97 -1.40 2.67
N ASN A 72 12.83 -2.11 2.90
CA ASN A 72 11.89 -1.82 3.98
C ASN A 72 11.40 -0.36 3.99
N GLN A 73 11.18 0.18 2.81
CA GLN A 73 10.72 1.55 2.56
C GLN A 73 9.46 1.50 1.68
N SER A 74 8.90 2.65 1.37
CA SER A 74 7.81 2.77 0.42
C SER A 74 8.10 3.91 -0.54
N ALA A 75 8.30 3.60 -1.81
CA ALA A 75 8.32 4.62 -2.84
C ALA A 75 6.90 5.07 -3.14
N VAL A 76 6.75 6.38 -3.33
CA VAL A 76 5.49 7.04 -3.62
C VAL A 76 5.48 7.40 -5.10
N TYR A 77 4.42 6.98 -5.80
CA TYR A 77 4.22 7.30 -7.21
C TYR A 77 2.87 7.96 -7.43
N ARG A 78 2.78 8.71 -8.50
CA ARG A 78 1.57 9.39 -8.96
C ARG A 78 1.12 8.83 -10.31
N LEU A 79 -0.20 8.69 -10.47
CA LEU A 79 -0.85 8.35 -11.73
C LEU A 79 -2.08 9.24 -11.96
N PRO A 80 -2.41 9.59 -13.22
CA PRO A 80 -3.73 10.15 -13.53
C PRO A 80 -4.85 9.17 -13.19
N LYS A 81 -5.98 9.68 -12.68
CA LYS A 81 -7.18 8.86 -12.36
C LYS A 81 -8.05 8.59 -13.60
N THR A 82 -7.59 8.94 -14.78
CA THR A 82 -8.28 8.70 -16.06
C THR A 82 -7.84 7.38 -16.69
N PRO A 83 -8.73 6.67 -17.42
CA PRO A 83 -8.36 5.48 -18.15
C PRO A 83 -7.21 5.72 -19.13
N GLY A 84 -6.28 4.77 -19.25
CA GLY A 84 -5.13 4.91 -20.14
C GLY A 84 -3.95 4.03 -19.76
N LYS A 85 -2.80 4.28 -20.42
CA LYS A 85 -1.52 3.64 -20.14
C LYS A 85 -0.51 4.70 -19.74
N TYR A 86 0.14 4.52 -18.60
CA TYR A 86 1.01 5.53 -18.00
C TYR A 86 2.34 4.95 -17.51
N SER A 87 3.38 5.77 -17.56
CA SER A 87 4.55 5.59 -16.72
C SER A 87 4.29 6.28 -15.39
N ALA A 88 4.38 5.57 -14.28
CA ALA A 88 4.13 6.15 -12.97
C ALA A 88 5.20 7.20 -12.65
N GLU A 89 4.76 8.40 -12.22
CA GLU A 89 5.67 9.48 -11.82
C GLU A 89 6.18 9.21 -10.40
N TYR A 90 7.50 9.05 -10.25
CA TYR A 90 8.13 8.94 -8.94
C TYR A 90 8.08 10.29 -8.21
N ILE A 91 7.62 10.29 -6.96
CA ILE A 91 7.56 11.51 -6.12
C ILE A 91 8.67 11.50 -5.07
N THR A 92 8.69 10.47 -4.22
CA THR A 92 9.62 10.38 -3.08
C THR A 92 9.69 8.95 -2.55
N THR A 93 10.54 8.75 -1.53
CA THR A 93 10.58 7.49 -0.77
C THR A 93 10.38 7.76 0.72
N LEU A 94 9.40 7.11 1.32
CA LEU A 94 9.11 7.16 2.74
C LEU A 94 9.96 6.12 3.49
N LYS A 95 10.69 6.57 4.51
CA LYS A 95 11.51 5.70 5.40
C LYS A 95 10.64 5.03 6.46
N VAL A 96 9.70 4.22 6.03
CA VAL A 96 8.71 3.58 6.92
C VAL A 96 9.28 2.48 7.81
N ASN A 97 10.48 1.96 7.50
CA ASN A 97 11.10 0.82 8.18
C ASN A 97 10.13 -0.36 8.33
N GLY A 98 9.55 -0.79 7.19
CA GLY A 98 8.58 -1.86 7.13
C GLY A 98 7.98 -1.98 5.73
N LEU A 99 6.90 -2.72 5.63
CA LEU A 99 6.19 -3.06 4.40
C LEU A 99 4.79 -2.47 4.48
N ILE A 100 4.44 -1.57 3.57
CA ILE A 100 3.12 -0.96 3.49
C ILE A 100 2.17 -1.90 2.74
N THR A 101 0.98 -2.11 3.31
CA THR A 101 -0.04 -3.03 2.81
C THR A 101 -1.41 -2.37 2.60
N GLY A 102 -1.66 -1.23 3.24
CA GLY A 102 -2.91 -0.51 3.06
C GLY A 102 -2.76 0.99 3.25
N ALA A 103 -3.68 1.75 2.68
CA ALA A 103 -3.72 3.21 2.76
C ALA A 103 -5.15 3.74 2.81
N THR A 104 -5.35 4.84 3.51
CA THR A 104 -6.58 5.65 3.45
C THR A 104 -6.24 7.12 3.45
N PHE A 105 -7.04 7.93 2.75
CA PHE A 105 -6.93 9.38 2.72
C PHE A 105 -8.16 10.00 3.36
N VAL A 106 -7.96 10.78 4.39
CA VAL A 106 -9.00 11.57 5.07
C VAL A 106 -8.88 13.00 4.58
N GLU A 107 -9.54 13.30 3.45
CA GLU A 107 -9.42 14.54 2.71
C GLU A 107 -9.66 15.77 3.59
N GLY A 108 -10.76 15.82 4.36
CA GLY A 108 -11.10 16.92 5.24
C GLY A 108 -10.11 17.17 6.39
N LYS A 109 -9.09 16.31 6.55
CA LYS A 109 -8.01 16.42 7.54
C LYS A 109 -6.63 16.53 6.90
N ASN A 110 -6.52 16.51 5.57
CA ASN A 110 -5.25 16.45 4.86
C ASN A 110 -4.31 15.38 5.44
N LEU A 111 -4.90 14.20 5.74
CA LEU A 111 -4.24 13.11 6.43
C LEU A 111 -4.23 11.85 5.56
N ILE A 112 -3.04 11.33 5.29
CA ILE A 112 -2.88 9.98 4.76
C ILE A 112 -2.48 9.07 5.93
N ALA A 113 -3.22 8.00 6.14
CA ALA A 113 -2.85 6.95 7.05
C ALA A 113 -2.51 5.67 6.25
N LEU A 114 -1.29 5.20 6.45
CA LEU A 114 -0.82 3.94 5.91
C LEU A 114 -0.82 2.89 7.02
N CYS A 115 -1.02 1.64 6.67
CA CYS A 115 -0.77 0.53 7.57
C CYS A 115 0.23 -0.45 6.94
N GLY A 116 0.80 -1.28 7.80
CA GLY A 116 1.73 -2.29 7.37
C GLY A 116 2.36 -3.04 8.53
N HIS A 117 3.34 -3.85 8.21
CA HIS A 117 4.06 -4.65 9.20
C HIS A 117 5.55 -4.72 8.89
N THR A 118 6.36 -5.04 9.88
CA THR A 118 7.76 -5.37 9.65
C THR A 118 7.88 -6.79 9.07
N LYS A 119 9.05 -7.18 8.57
CA LYS A 119 9.32 -8.58 8.16
C LYS A 119 9.11 -9.60 9.29
N LYS A 120 9.10 -9.15 10.56
CA LYS A 120 8.81 -9.96 11.75
C LYS A 120 7.33 -9.92 12.15
N LEU A 121 6.45 -9.44 11.26
CA LEU A 121 5.00 -9.29 11.50
C LEU A 121 4.64 -8.43 12.71
N ASN A 122 5.43 -7.39 13.00
CA ASN A 122 5.07 -6.38 13.97
C ASN A 122 4.31 -5.26 13.24
N PRO A 123 3.02 -5.08 13.51
CA PRO A 123 2.18 -4.14 12.79
C PRO A 123 2.41 -2.70 13.22
N PHE A 124 2.16 -1.78 12.28
CA PHE A 124 2.24 -0.35 12.54
C PHE A 124 1.26 0.44 11.67
N MET A 125 0.96 1.64 12.12
CA MET A 125 0.40 2.72 11.31
C MET A 125 1.50 3.74 11.01
N TYR A 126 1.35 4.42 9.86
CA TYR A 126 2.23 5.50 9.47
C TYR A 126 1.38 6.67 8.98
N LEU A 127 1.39 7.74 9.72
CA LEU A 127 0.58 8.92 9.45
C LEU A 127 1.41 9.96 8.71
N ILE A 128 0.83 10.55 7.67
CA ILE A 128 1.37 11.71 6.95
C ILE A 128 0.28 12.78 7.03
N TYR A 129 0.58 13.91 7.64
CA TYR A 129 -0.42 14.91 8.01
C TYR A 129 0.04 16.32 7.66
N ASP A 130 -0.90 17.27 7.72
CA ASP A 130 -0.73 18.67 7.30
C ASP A 130 -0.32 18.80 5.82
N LEU A 131 -0.75 17.84 5.00
CA LEU A 131 -0.47 17.82 3.57
C LEU A 131 -1.16 18.99 2.87
N LYS A 132 -0.38 19.87 2.25
CA LYS A 132 -0.91 20.88 1.35
C LYS A 132 -0.92 20.33 -0.08
N ASN A 133 -2.11 20.21 -0.68
CA ASN A 133 -2.29 19.76 -2.08
C ASN A 133 -1.58 18.42 -2.40
N ILE A 134 -1.54 17.47 -1.44
CA ILE A 134 -0.85 16.19 -1.58
C ILE A 134 0.63 16.37 -1.99
N ASN A 135 1.27 17.45 -1.53
CA ASN A 135 2.69 17.66 -1.71
C ASN A 135 3.48 16.90 -0.64
N PHE A 136 4.43 16.06 -1.08
CA PHE A 136 5.30 15.25 -0.21
C PHE A 136 6.62 15.96 0.16
N GLU A 137 6.81 17.22 -0.22
CA GLU A 137 7.91 18.05 0.24
C GLU A 137 7.64 18.51 1.67
N ASN A 138 8.60 18.33 2.56
CA ASN A 138 8.51 18.78 3.97
C ASN A 138 7.28 18.25 4.73
N ILE A 139 6.95 16.98 4.53
CA ILE A 139 5.80 16.33 5.18
C ILE A 139 6.02 16.12 6.68
N ASN A 140 4.96 16.33 7.45
CA ASN A 140 4.87 15.86 8.82
C ASN A 140 4.50 14.37 8.82
N GLN A 141 5.25 13.55 9.54
CA GLN A 141 5.04 12.11 9.53
C GLN A 141 5.27 11.49 10.90
N ARG A 142 4.50 10.44 11.21
CA ARG A 142 4.61 9.72 12.48
C ARG A 142 4.34 8.24 12.30
N LYS A 143 5.26 7.40 12.78
CA LYS A 143 5.05 5.95 12.87
C LYS A 143 4.52 5.57 14.25
N ILE A 144 3.45 4.79 14.29
CA ILE A 144 2.80 4.29 15.50
C ILE A 144 2.88 2.77 15.49
N LYS A 145 3.59 2.18 16.44
CA LYS A 145 3.62 0.72 16.62
C LYS A 145 2.31 0.27 17.26
N LEU A 146 1.71 -0.77 16.72
CA LEU A 146 0.51 -1.37 17.30
C LEU A 146 0.92 -2.54 18.20
N LYS A 147 0.30 -2.63 19.37
CA LYS A 147 0.56 -3.72 20.34
C LYS A 147 -0.20 -5.01 19.98
N LEU A 148 -0.06 -5.46 18.73
CA LEU A 148 -0.70 -6.64 18.17
C LEU A 148 0.39 -7.52 17.54
N PRO A 149 1.16 -8.30 18.33
CA PRO A 149 2.27 -9.08 17.78
C PRO A 149 1.77 -10.15 16.81
N PHE A 150 2.57 -10.42 15.77
CA PHE A 150 2.30 -11.44 14.76
C PHE A 150 1.04 -11.23 13.92
N HIS A 151 0.69 -9.97 13.61
CA HIS A 151 -0.42 -9.65 12.74
C HIS A 151 0.08 -9.07 11.41
N GLN A 152 -0.37 -9.66 10.32
CA GLN A 152 -0.18 -9.14 8.98
C GLN A 152 -1.39 -8.26 8.65
N ILE A 153 -1.24 -6.96 8.90
CA ILE A 153 -2.29 -5.98 8.58
C ILE A 153 -2.33 -5.79 7.07
N GLU A 154 -3.56 -5.77 6.49
CA GLU A 154 -3.78 -5.66 5.05
C GLU A 154 -4.58 -4.42 4.65
N ALA A 155 -5.40 -3.88 5.53
CA ALA A 155 -6.19 -2.70 5.20
C ALA A 155 -6.34 -1.75 6.39
N ILE A 156 -6.54 -0.47 6.07
CA ILE A 156 -6.85 0.59 7.02
C ILE A 156 -7.92 1.50 6.42
N SER A 157 -8.85 1.95 7.26
CA SER A 157 -9.88 2.92 6.89
C SER A 157 -10.14 3.88 8.04
N SER A 158 -10.52 5.12 7.70
CA SER A 158 -10.99 6.13 8.64
C SER A 158 -11.89 7.12 7.90
N THR A 159 -12.92 7.62 8.57
CA THR A 159 -13.79 8.67 8.05
C THR A 159 -13.56 10.03 8.70
N ASN A 160 -12.97 10.04 9.89
CA ASN A 160 -12.81 11.27 10.70
C ASN A 160 -11.33 11.59 11.05
N GLY A 161 -10.38 10.71 10.72
CA GLY A 161 -8.96 10.86 11.03
C GLY A 161 -8.61 10.67 12.52
N ILE A 162 -9.55 10.19 13.33
CA ILE A 162 -9.40 9.93 14.78
C ILE A 162 -9.57 8.43 15.03
N ASP A 163 -10.64 7.86 14.52
CA ASP A 163 -10.95 6.43 14.65
C ASP A 163 -10.46 5.70 13.39
N PHE A 164 -9.68 4.65 13.60
CA PHE A 164 -9.11 3.85 12.52
C PHE A 164 -9.58 2.40 12.63
N TYR A 165 -10.08 1.87 11.54
CA TYR A 165 -10.45 0.47 11.38
C TYR A 165 -9.36 -0.24 10.60
N ILE A 166 -8.88 -1.36 11.14
CA ILE A 166 -7.77 -2.12 10.58
C ILE A 166 -8.21 -3.55 10.40
N SER A 167 -7.94 -4.14 9.25
CA SER A 167 -8.10 -5.59 9.04
C SER A 167 -6.75 -6.28 8.88
N ASN A 168 -6.72 -7.56 9.20
CA ASN A 168 -5.54 -8.41 9.02
C ASN A 168 -5.91 -9.70 8.30
N GLU A 169 -4.93 -10.28 7.62
CA GLU A 169 -5.05 -11.60 7.04
C GLU A 169 -5.18 -12.66 8.16
N ARG A 170 -6.02 -13.67 7.93
CA ARG A 170 -6.15 -14.78 8.88
C ARG A 170 -4.84 -15.58 8.91
N PHE A 171 -4.18 -15.56 10.04
CA PHE A 171 -2.95 -16.29 10.25
C PHE A 171 -3.21 -17.54 11.10
N SER A 172 -2.97 -18.72 10.56
CA SER A 172 -3.02 -19.99 11.29
C SER A 172 -1.60 -20.47 11.54
N ARG A 173 -1.16 -20.48 12.79
CA ARG A 173 0.14 -21.04 13.18
C ARG A 173 -0.08 -22.42 13.81
N LYS A 174 0.45 -23.47 13.20
CA LYS A 174 0.52 -24.79 13.83
C LYS A 174 1.67 -24.75 14.85
N ILE A 175 1.34 -24.73 16.14
CA ILE A 175 2.34 -24.86 17.20
C ILE A 175 2.63 -26.36 17.31
N ILE A 176 3.79 -26.77 16.83
CA ILE A 176 4.29 -28.14 17.11
C ILE A 176 5.08 -28.00 18.42
N GLY A 177 4.42 -28.24 19.55
CA GLY A 177 5.05 -28.37 20.85
C GLY A 177 5.30 -29.85 21.13
N THR A 178 6.54 -30.26 21.31
CA THR A 178 6.88 -31.51 22.02
C THR A 178 6.65 -31.28 23.51
N ILE A 179 5.62 -31.89 24.07
CA ILE A 179 5.50 -32.00 25.52
C ILE A 179 6.46 -33.11 25.95
N SER A 180 7.61 -32.73 26.51
CA SER A 180 8.42 -33.69 27.28
C SER A 180 7.69 -33.93 28.62
N GLN A 181 7.15 -35.10 28.83
CA GLN A 181 6.75 -35.54 30.17
C GLN A 181 8.05 -35.70 31.00
N GLN A 182 8.13 -34.96 32.09
CA GLN A 182 9.02 -35.24 33.24
C GLN A 182 8.27 -36.14 34.19
#